data_e2504de203a962b64104463b5edbbf48
#
_entry.id   e2504de203a962b64104463b5edbbf48
#
_cell.length_a   1.000
_cell.length_b   1.000
_cell.length_c   1.000
_cell.angle_alpha   90.00
_cell.angle_beta   90.00
_cell.angle_gamma   90.00
#
_symmetry.space_group_name_H-M   'P 1'
#
loop_
_entity.id
_entity.type
_entity.pdbx_description
1 polymer ?
#
loop_
_entity_poly.entity_id
_entity_poly.type
_entity_poly.pdbx_seq_one_letter_code
_entity_poly.pdbx_strand_id
1 'polypeptide(L)'
;MGNQGWAPDGLDDLSDEPPQWIRVGVAMTPPAESIGGSATGPTSAQLDAFCRALAPRVGLAVTAQGFSDYRALLAAINRGDADLAWLPPLVALRSASAGRTLPIVLPIRGGAAWYASALFTRAGSGVSSILDLRGARVAWVDPQSTAGFLVIRAWMRSQQIDFNFAFGQQTFYGSHAAVVQAVLRGEADVGATYAHLDHDLQHVRSAAWGTAHVQIVAMAGPIPNDVLSASIRLPVTTIRAIRDALVRQDEALRVASAGLLNAEGFIAAETEHMSPLMKVLKHLDDTGRRATSIFPAR
;
A
#
# COMPACT_ATOMS: atom_id res chain seq x y z
N MET A 1 -21.58 19.42 -8.11
CA MET A 1 -20.69 18.50 -8.86
C MET A 1 -20.62 17.24 -8.02
N GLY A 2 -21.22 16.16 -8.53
CA GLY A 2 -21.50 14.95 -7.77
C GLY A 2 -20.25 14.25 -7.27
N ASN A 3 -20.31 13.82 -6.04
CA ASN A 3 -19.33 12.97 -5.35
C ASN A 3 -19.35 11.58 -6.05
N GLN A 4 -18.54 11.38 -7.08
CA GLN A 4 -18.32 10.05 -7.65
C GLN A 4 -17.38 9.31 -6.69
N GLY A 5 -18.00 8.68 -5.67
CA GLY A 5 -17.35 7.70 -4.85
C GLY A 5 -16.78 6.58 -5.74
N TRP A 6 -15.66 5.98 -5.35
CA TRP A 6 -15.06 4.82 -6.01
C TRP A 6 -15.95 3.55 -5.95
N ALA A 7 -17.05 3.57 -5.21
CA ALA A 7 -18.03 2.49 -5.22
C ALA A 7 -18.72 2.44 -6.60
N PRO A 8 -18.66 1.32 -7.32
CA PRO A 8 -19.36 1.20 -8.59
C PRO A 8 -20.88 1.30 -8.37
N ASP A 9 -21.54 2.17 -9.11
CA ASP A 9 -22.99 2.11 -9.31
C ASP A 9 -23.30 0.76 -9.97
N GLY A 10 -24.09 -0.10 -9.32
CA GLY A 10 -24.49 -1.40 -9.89
C GLY A 10 -24.27 -2.61 -9.00
N LEU A 11 -24.17 -2.43 -7.67
CA LEU A 11 -24.13 -3.56 -6.72
C LEU A 11 -25.51 -4.28 -6.56
N ASP A 12 -26.56 -3.78 -7.19
CA ASP A 12 -27.93 -4.30 -7.02
C ASP A 12 -28.23 -5.56 -7.86
N ASP A 13 -27.30 -5.98 -8.74
CA ASP A 13 -27.52 -7.09 -9.69
C ASP A 13 -26.67 -8.34 -9.37
N LEU A 14 -26.08 -8.41 -8.17
CA LEU A 14 -25.30 -9.56 -7.73
C LEU A 14 -26.21 -10.59 -7.05
N SER A 15 -26.01 -11.88 -7.35
CA SER A 15 -26.79 -12.97 -6.74
C SER A 15 -26.76 -12.86 -5.22
N ASP A 16 -27.94 -12.86 -4.58
CA ASP A 16 -28.08 -12.79 -3.11
C ASP A 16 -27.76 -14.12 -2.40
N GLU A 17 -27.46 -15.20 -3.13
CA GLU A 17 -27.08 -16.47 -2.52
C GLU A 17 -25.69 -16.39 -1.91
N PRO A 18 -25.54 -16.66 -0.59
CA PRO A 18 -24.23 -16.68 0.04
C PRO A 18 -23.38 -17.80 -0.56
N PRO A 19 -22.06 -17.55 -0.83
CA PRO A 19 -21.18 -18.58 -1.33
C PRO A 19 -21.05 -19.69 -0.28
N GLN A 20 -20.76 -20.93 -0.73
CA GLN A 20 -20.52 -22.03 0.21
C GLN A 20 -19.16 -21.90 0.93
N TRP A 21 -18.21 -21.22 0.32
CA TRP A 21 -16.86 -20.97 0.85
C TRP A 21 -16.30 -19.65 0.33
N ILE A 22 -15.28 -19.14 1.03
CA ILE A 22 -14.53 -17.94 0.68
C ILE A 22 -13.05 -18.34 0.54
N ARG A 23 -12.39 -17.87 -0.51
CA ARG A 23 -10.97 -18.10 -0.77
C ARG A 23 -10.19 -16.82 -0.50
N VAL A 24 -9.30 -16.89 0.49
CA VAL A 24 -8.42 -15.76 0.88
C VAL A 24 -7.08 -15.93 0.18
N GLY A 25 -6.76 -14.98 -0.69
CA GLY A 25 -5.51 -14.95 -1.44
C GLY A 25 -4.48 -13.99 -0.81
N VAL A 26 -3.24 -14.45 -0.71
CA VAL A 26 -2.09 -13.66 -0.26
C VAL A 26 -0.89 -13.94 -1.15
N ALA A 27 -0.15 -12.91 -1.53
CA ALA A 27 1.14 -13.07 -2.17
C ALA A 27 2.18 -13.52 -1.13
N MET A 28 2.82 -14.66 -1.38
CA MET A 28 3.75 -15.30 -0.43
C MET A 28 5.17 -14.75 -0.51
N THR A 29 5.51 -14.08 -1.61
CA THR A 29 6.77 -13.34 -1.71
C THR A 29 6.59 -11.99 -1.05
N PRO A 30 7.42 -11.63 -0.05
CA PRO A 30 7.35 -10.29 0.51
C PRO A 30 7.62 -9.29 -0.61
N PRO A 31 6.80 -8.24 -0.74
CA PRO A 31 7.18 -7.13 -1.61
C PRO A 31 8.49 -6.55 -1.05
N ALA A 32 9.33 -6.00 -1.93
CA ALA A 32 10.46 -5.15 -1.54
C ALA A 32 10.03 -4.01 -0.58
N GLU A 33 8.73 -3.80 -0.48
CA GLU A 33 8.03 -2.79 0.30
C GLU A 33 7.38 -3.30 1.59
N SER A 34 7.78 -4.43 2.18
CA SER A 34 7.20 -4.85 3.47
C SER A 34 7.45 -3.80 4.54
N ILE A 35 6.54 -2.84 4.62
CA ILE A 35 6.56 -1.75 5.59
C ILE A 35 6.20 -2.33 6.96
N GLY A 36 7.20 -2.41 7.85
CA GLY A 36 7.03 -2.98 9.20
C GLY A 36 6.75 -4.49 9.23
N GLY A 37 6.88 -5.17 8.07
CA GLY A 37 6.77 -6.61 7.96
C GLY A 37 8.07 -7.32 8.31
N SER A 38 7.96 -8.59 8.72
CA SER A 38 9.10 -9.50 8.84
C SER A 38 9.88 -9.55 7.51
N ALA A 39 11.19 -9.69 7.57
CA ALA A 39 12.02 -9.93 6.38
C ALA A 39 11.61 -11.21 5.61
N THR A 40 10.80 -12.05 6.24
CA THR A 40 10.17 -13.24 5.67
C THR A 40 8.71 -12.93 5.35
N GLY A 41 8.26 -13.20 4.13
CA GLY A 41 6.86 -13.08 3.73
C GLY A 41 5.91 -13.92 4.58
N PRO A 42 4.58 -13.77 4.38
CA PRO A 42 3.59 -14.57 5.06
C PRO A 42 3.81 -16.06 4.80
N THR A 43 3.60 -16.89 5.81
CA THR A 43 3.68 -18.35 5.69
C THR A 43 2.31 -18.96 5.44
N SER A 44 2.26 -20.16 4.82
CA SER A 44 1.00 -20.90 4.64
C SER A 44 0.33 -21.19 5.99
N ALA A 45 1.10 -21.51 7.03
CA ALA A 45 0.56 -21.76 8.37
C ALA A 45 -0.13 -20.54 8.99
N GLN A 46 0.42 -19.34 8.79
CA GLN A 46 -0.18 -18.08 9.23
C GLN A 46 -1.47 -17.78 8.45
N LEU A 47 -1.48 -17.99 7.14
CA LEU A 47 -2.66 -17.81 6.31
C LEU A 47 -3.77 -18.79 6.68
N ASP A 48 -3.43 -20.08 6.91
CA ASP A 48 -4.38 -21.09 7.40
C ASP A 48 -4.94 -20.73 8.77
N ALA A 49 -4.11 -20.22 9.69
CA ALA A 49 -4.56 -19.77 11.01
C ALA A 49 -5.56 -18.61 10.90
N PHE A 50 -5.29 -17.64 10.03
CA PHE A 50 -6.20 -16.54 9.76
C PHE A 50 -7.54 -17.02 9.19
N CYS A 51 -7.52 -17.92 8.19
CA CYS A 51 -8.73 -18.47 7.59
C CYS A 51 -9.56 -19.26 8.62
N ARG A 52 -8.93 -20.09 9.45
CA ARG A 52 -9.60 -20.81 10.54
C ARG A 52 -10.22 -19.88 11.58
N ALA A 53 -9.57 -18.76 11.89
CA ALA A 53 -10.10 -17.77 12.81
C ALA A 53 -11.25 -16.97 12.23
N LEU A 54 -11.24 -16.66 10.94
CA LEU A 54 -12.28 -15.88 10.25
C LEU A 54 -13.56 -16.71 10.02
N ALA A 55 -13.43 -17.98 9.65
CA ALA A 55 -14.55 -18.84 9.23
C ALA A 55 -15.76 -18.83 10.19
N PRO A 56 -15.63 -19.06 11.52
CA PRO A 56 -16.77 -19.07 12.43
C PRO A 56 -17.43 -17.69 12.61
N ARG A 57 -16.75 -16.58 12.27
CA ARG A 57 -17.27 -15.20 12.40
C ARG A 57 -18.12 -14.82 11.21
N VAL A 58 -17.82 -15.38 10.05
CA VAL A 58 -18.61 -15.15 8.83
C VAL A 58 -19.63 -16.24 8.55
N GLY A 59 -19.59 -17.34 9.31
CA GLY A 59 -20.51 -18.47 9.14
C GLY A 59 -20.31 -19.26 7.84
N LEU A 60 -19.12 -19.17 7.23
CA LEU A 60 -18.77 -19.78 5.95
C LEU A 60 -17.43 -20.53 6.07
N ALA A 61 -17.23 -21.54 5.23
CA ALA A 61 -15.90 -22.11 5.07
C ALA A 61 -14.96 -21.08 4.46
N VAL A 62 -13.76 -20.92 5.05
CA VAL A 62 -12.73 -20.00 4.56
C VAL A 62 -11.48 -20.79 4.27
N THR A 63 -10.99 -20.70 3.03
CA THR A 63 -9.82 -21.45 2.57
C THR A 63 -8.67 -20.50 2.20
N ALA A 64 -7.46 -20.98 2.46
CA ALA A 64 -6.21 -20.24 2.21
C ALA A 64 -5.66 -20.53 0.83
N GLN A 65 -5.20 -19.50 0.13
CA GLN A 65 -4.52 -19.62 -1.16
C GLN A 65 -3.27 -18.73 -1.20
N GLY A 66 -2.09 -19.34 -1.24
CA GLY A 66 -0.83 -18.64 -1.47
C GLY A 66 -0.55 -18.44 -2.96
N PHE A 67 -0.10 -17.26 -3.34
CA PHE A 67 0.30 -16.92 -4.70
C PHE A 67 1.77 -16.50 -4.74
N SER A 68 2.46 -16.73 -5.87
CA SER A 68 3.87 -16.35 -6.01
C SER A 68 4.10 -14.84 -5.85
N ASP A 69 3.19 -14.03 -6.36
CA ASP A 69 3.29 -12.58 -6.38
C ASP A 69 1.91 -11.91 -6.53
N TYR A 70 1.87 -10.58 -6.46
CA TYR A 70 0.63 -9.80 -6.60
C TYR A 70 0.00 -9.91 -8.00
N ARG A 71 0.78 -10.17 -9.04
CA ARG A 71 0.27 -10.35 -10.40
C ARG A 71 -0.53 -11.65 -10.51
N ALA A 72 -0.01 -12.73 -9.94
CA ALA A 72 -0.71 -14.01 -9.87
C ALA A 72 -1.99 -13.91 -9.03
N LEU A 73 -1.94 -13.22 -7.89
CA LEU A 73 -3.09 -12.96 -7.02
C LEU A 73 -4.17 -12.14 -7.73
N LEU A 74 -3.81 -11.05 -8.41
CA LEU A 74 -4.77 -10.25 -9.18
C LEU A 74 -5.39 -11.04 -10.35
N ALA A 75 -4.60 -11.86 -11.02
CA ALA A 75 -5.11 -12.73 -12.07
C ALA A 75 -6.14 -13.72 -11.51
N ALA A 76 -5.91 -14.28 -10.31
CA ALA A 76 -6.84 -15.17 -9.63
C ALA A 76 -8.16 -14.47 -9.26
N ILE A 77 -8.12 -13.26 -8.68
CA ILE A 77 -9.29 -12.44 -8.41
C ILE A 77 -10.10 -12.19 -9.70
N ASN A 78 -9.41 -11.81 -10.78
CA ASN A 78 -10.07 -11.50 -12.06
C ASN A 78 -10.76 -12.72 -12.68
N ARG A 79 -10.20 -13.93 -12.52
CA ARG A 79 -10.83 -15.18 -12.97
C ARG A 79 -11.93 -15.68 -12.04
N GLY A 80 -11.97 -15.18 -10.80
CA GLY A 80 -12.85 -15.68 -9.74
C GLY A 80 -12.29 -16.91 -9.03
N ASP A 81 -10.96 -17.10 -9.04
CA ASP A 81 -10.27 -18.17 -8.31
C ASP A 81 -9.94 -17.77 -6.87
N ALA A 82 -9.98 -16.48 -6.54
CA ALA A 82 -9.87 -15.93 -5.21
C ALA A 82 -10.99 -14.93 -4.96
N ASP A 83 -11.48 -14.83 -3.72
CA ASP A 83 -12.61 -13.98 -3.32
C ASP A 83 -12.16 -12.79 -2.49
N LEU A 84 -11.12 -12.96 -1.69
CA LEU A 84 -10.44 -11.91 -0.93
C LEU A 84 -8.99 -11.85 -1.34
N ALA A 85 -8.44 -10.64 -1.41
CA ALA A 85 -7.04 -10.41 -1.72
C ALA A 85 -6.43 -9.36 -0.78
N TRP A 86 -5.27 -9.70 -0.22
CA TRP A 86 -4.44 -8.76 0.52
C TRP A 86 -3.51 -8.06 -0.44
N LEU A 87 -3.71 -6.75 -0.65
CA LEU A 87 -3.07 -5.99 -1.72
C LEU A 87 -2.36 -4.73 -1.20
N PRO A 88 -1.20 -4.37 -1.78
CA PRO A 88 -0.63 -3.04 -1.59
C PRO A 88 -1.63 -1.95 -2.01
N PRO A 89 -1.61 -0.77 -1.36
CA PRO A 89 -2.67 0.22 -1.52
C PRO A 89 -2.85 0.73 -2.96
N LEU A 90 -1.78 0.96 -3.72
CA LEU A 90 -1.89 1.36 -5.13
C LEU A 90 -2.45 0.24 -6.02
N VAL A 91 -2.10 -1.01 -5.71
CA VAL A 91 -2.62 -2.18 -6.44
C VAL A 91 -4.11 -2.36 -6.16
N ALA A 92 -4.51 -2.25 -4.89
CA ALA A 92 -5.92 -2.29 -4.47
C ALA A 92 -6.73 -1.20 -5.15
N LEU A 93 -6.22 0.03 -5.17
CA LEU A 93 -6.90 1.18 -5.79
C LEU A 93 -7.04 1.01 -7.31
N ARG A 94 -6.01 0.54 -8.01
CA ARG A 94 -6.10 0.24 -9.46
C ARG A 94 -7.12 -0.86 -9.76
N SER A 95 -7.15 -1.92 -8.95
CA SER A 95 -8.11 -3.00 -9.07
C SER A 95 -9.56 -2.52 -8.83
N ALA A 96 -9.75 -1.67 -7.82
CA ALA A 96 -11.05 -1.04 -7.52
C ALA A 96 -11.49 -0.08 -8.63
N SER A 97 -10.59 0.78 -9.13
CA SER A 97 -10.88 1.69 -10.25
C SER A 97 -11.22 0.95 -11.56
N ALA A 98 -10.73 -0.28 -11.71
CA ALA A 98 -11.08 -1.16 -12.83
C ALA A 98 -12.38 -1.96 -12.60
N GLY A 99 -13.11 -1.72 -11.49
CA GLY A 99 -14.34 -2.43 -11.15
C GLY A 99 -14.13 -3.92 -10.88
N ARG A 100 -13.01 -4.31 -10.30
CA ARG A 100 -12.66 -5.73 -10.03
C ARG A 100 -12.78 -6.11 -8.58
N THR A 101 -12.41 -5.20 -7.69
CA THR A 101 -12.41 -5.42 -6.24
C THR A 101 -12.97 -4.21 -5.50
N LEU A 102 -13.39 -4.46 -4.27
CA LEU A 102 -13.82 -3.46 -3.31
C LEU A 102 -12.87 -3.49 -2.11
N PRO A 103 -12.13 -2.42 -1.78
CA PRO A 103 -11.43 -2.29 -0.51
C PRO A 103 -12.40 -2.41 0.67
N ILE A 104 -12.12 -3.27 1.64
CA ILE A 104 -13.05 -3.53 2.75
C ILE A 104 -12.50 -3.16 4.12
N VAL A 105 -11.22 -3.41 4.38
CA VAL A 105 -10.56 -2.99 5.63
C VAL A 105 -9.10 -2.59 5.39
N LEU A 106 -8.62 -1.71 6.28
CA LEU A 106 -7.22 -1.30 6.41
C LEU A 106 -6.69 -1.78 7.77
N PRO A 107 -5.50 -2.37 7.84
CA PRO A 107 -4.90 -2.76 9.11
C PRO A 107 -4.38 -1.55 9.87
N ILE A 108 -4.48 -1.62 11.18
CA ILE A 108 -3.79 -0.73 12.10
C ILE A 108 -2.42 -1.36 12.37
N ARG A 109 -1.37 -0.60 12.13
CA ARG A 109 0.02 -0.96 12.43
C ARG A 109 0.67 0.15 13.22
N GLY A 110 1.14 -0.19 14.42
CA GLY A 110 1.66 0.80 15.32
C GLY A 110 0.66 1.93 15.62
N GLY A 111 -0.63 1.63 15.81
CA GLY A 111 -1.69 2.58 16.15
C GLY A 111 -2.22 3.42 14.97
N ALA A 112 -1.78 3.22 13.72
CA ALA A 112 -2.28 3.97 12.57
C ALA A 112 -2.60 3.06 11.38
N ALA A 113 -3.62 3.43 10.59
CA ALA A 113 -3.99 2.74 9.36
C ALA A 113 -3.26 3.31 8.13
N TRP A 114 -2.36 4.26 8.33
CA TRP A 114 -1.62 4.97 7.27
C TRP A 114 -0.18 5.29 7.69
N TYR A 115 0.61 5.59 6.70
CA TYR A 115 2.00 6.01 6.79
C TYR A 115 2.27 7.14 5.77
N ALA A 116 3.51 7.63 5.69
CA ALA A 116 3.94 8.62 4.71
C ALA A 116 5.17 8.15 3.93
N SER A 117 5.39 8.72 2.76
CA SER A 117 6.67 8.76 2.08
C SER A 117 7.49 9.90 2.66
N ALA A 118 8.70 9.63 3.10
CA ALA A 118 9.63 10.64 3.61
C ALA A 118 10.86 10.71 2.71
N LEU A 119 11.18 11.90 2.24
CA LEU A 119 12.48 12.22 1.66
C LEU A 119 13.38 12.69 2.80
N PHE A 120 14.49 12.01 3.02
CA PHE A 120 15.36 12.22 4.16
C PHE A 120 16.82 12.26 3.77
N THR A 121 17.64 12.88 4.61
CA THR A 121 19.08 12.95 4.48
C THR A 121 19.75 12.65 5.82
N ARG A 122 21.06 12.42 5.81
CA ARG A 122 21.85 12.32 7.03
C ARG A 122 21.85 13.67 7.76
N ALA A 123 21.71 13.68 9.07
CA ALA A 123 21.84 14.89 9.87
C ALA A 123 23.21 15.56 9.61
N GLY A 124 23.18 16.88 9.44
CA GLY A 124 24.40 17.66 9.16
C GLY A 124 24.96 17.54 7.75
N SER A 125 24.21 17.00 6.78
CA SER A 125 24.63 16.88 5.37
C SER A 125 24.67 18.21 4.61
N GLY A 126 24.03 19.26 5.14
CA GLY A 126 23.83 20.53 4.43
C GLY A 126 22.58 20.58 3.56
N VAL A 127 21.89 19.44 3.34
CA VAL A 127 20.59 19.38 2.64
C VAL A 127 19.49 19.54 3.68
N SER A 128 18.75 20.64 3.63
CA SER A 128 17.72 20.97 4.62
C SER A 128 16.33 21.16 4.02
N SER A 129 16.26 21.37 2.71
CA SER A 129 15.03 21.66 1.99
C SER A 129 15.04 21.06 0.59
N ILE A 130 13.88 21.12 -0.05
CA ILE A 130 13.70 20.74 -1.46
C ILE A 130 14.60 21.55 -2.42
N LEU A 131 14.93 22.79 -2.06
CA LEU A 131 15.77 23.66 -2.89
C LEU A 131 17.23 23.19 -2.94
N ASP A 132 17.67 22.45 -1.94
CA ASP A 132 19.03 21.92 -1.82
C ASP A 132 19.23 20.61 -2.62
N LEU A 133 18.16 20.08 -3.24
CA LEU A 133 18.21 18.80 -3.97
C LEU A 133 18.91 18.88 -5.32
N ARG A 134 19.12 20.10 -5.85
CA ARG A 134 19.71 20.26 -7.18
C ARG A 134 21.13 19.71 -7.22
N GLY A 135 21.32 18.70 -8.08
CA GLY A 135 22.61 18.02 -8.21
C GLY A 135 22.84 16.92 -7.17
N ALA A 136 21.96 16.74 -6.18
CA ALA A 136 22.07 15.69 -5.17
C ALA A 136 21.92 14.29 -5.79
N ARG A 137 22.64 13.32 -5.19
CA ARG A 137 22.48 11.89 -5.50
C ARG A 137 21.32 11.35 -4.67
N VAL A 138 20.30 10.79 -5.33
CA VAL A 138 19.14 10.26 -4.63
C VAL A 138 19.07 8.73 -4.70
N ALA A 139 18.74 8.11 -3.56
CA ALA A 139 18.47 6.70 -3.42
C ALA A 139 16.96 6.44 -3.38
N TRP A 140 16.48 5.61 -4.30
CA TRP A 140 15.10 5.12 -4.38
C TRP A 140 15.04 3.64 -4.03
N VAL A 141 13.88 3.16 -3.56
CA VAL A 141 13.67 1.74 -3.27
C VAL A 141 13.59 0.97 -4.58
N ASP A 142 12.52 1.16 -5.32
CA ASP A 142 12.29 0.54 -6.62
C ASP A 142 11.24 1.33 -7.41
N PRO A 143 11.14 1.15 -8.75
CA PRO A 143 10.21 1.93 -9.59
C PRO A 143 8.73 1.76 -9.27
N GLN A 144 8.33 0.70 -8.57
CA GLN A 144 6.94 0.44 -8.17
C GLN A 144 6.68 0.74 -6.68
N SER A 145 7.73 1.09 -5.93
CA SER A 145 7.62 1.39 -4.52
C SER A 145 6.69 2.57 -4.25
N THR A 146 5.64 2.33 -3.47
CA THR A 146 4.66 3.37 -3.12
C THR A 146 5.33 4.49 -2.32
N ALA A 147 5.98 4.19 -1.19
CA ALA A 147 6.62 5.19 -0.35
C ALA A 147 8.03 5.53 -0.80
N GLY A 148 8.78 4.55 -1.31
CA GLY A 148 10.17 4.74 -1.69
C GLY A 148 10.38 5.39 -3.06
N PHE A 149 9.29 5.71 -3.79
CA PHE A 149 9.40 6.34 -5.12
C PHE A 149 8.12 7.05 -5.59
N LEU A 150 6.99 6.32 -5.73
CA LEU A 150 5.84 6.82 -6.50
C LEU A 150 5.16 8.03 -5.85
N VAL A 151 4.93 7.99 -4.53
CA VAL A 151 4.22 9.04 -3.81
C VAL A 151 5.05 10.32 -3.73
N ILE A 152 6.33 10.20 -3.39
CA ILE A 152 7.19 11.39 -3.31
C ILE A 152 7.39 12.04 -4.69
N ARG A 153 7.50 11.22 -5.76
CA ARG A 153 7.56 11.73 -7.13
C ARG A 153 6.30 12.47 -7.54
N ALA A 154 5.12 11.91 -7.24
CA ALA A 154 3.84 12.56 -7.50
C ALA A 154 3.68 13.86 -6.71
N TRP A 155 4.12 13.86 -5.45
CA TRP A 155 4.13 15.04 -4.61
C TRP A 155 5.05 16.12 -5.15
N MET A 156 6.30 15.81 -5.51
CA MET A 156 7.22 16.78 -6.14
C MET A 156 6.60 17.43 -7.37
N ARG A 157 5.93 16.63 -8.19
CA ARG A 157 5.22 17.15 -9.37
C ARG A 157 4.08 18.10 -9.00
N SER A 158 3.32 17.80 -7.95
CA SER A 158 2.26 18.69 -7.44
C SER A 158 2.81 20.02 -6.93
N GLN A 159 4.07 20.04 -6.49
CA GLN A 159 4.80 21.24 -6.10
C GLN A 159 5.49 21.93 -7.30
N GLN A 160 5.21 21.51 -8.54
CA GLN A 160 5.83 22.00 -9.78
C GLN A 160 7.35 21.79 -9.84
N ILE A 161 7.88 20.83 -9.08
CA ILE A 161 9.29 20.44 -9.11
C ILE A 161 9.49 19.43 -10.23
N ASP A 162 10.34 19.78 -11.20
CA ASP A 162 10.69 18.83 -12.26
C ASP A 162 11.62 17.75 -11.70
N PHE A 163 11.08 16.56 -11.56
CA PHE A 163 11.75 15.41 -11.00
C PHE A 163 13.05 15.05 -11.75
N ASN A 164 13.11 15.25 -13.05
CA ASN A 164 14.27 14.90 -13.86
C ASN A 164 15.45 15.87 -13.67
N PHE A 165 15.17 17.11 -13.28
CA PHE A 165 16.17 18.15 -13.04
C PHE A 165 16.45 18.40 -11.56
N ALA A 166 15.64 17.82 -10.67
CA ALA A 166 15.81 18.00 -9.23
C ALA A 166 17.07 17.30 -8.69
N PHE A 167 17.50 16.20 -9.33
CA PHE A 167 18.61 15.37 -8.85
C PHE A 167 19.72 15.26 -9.90
N GLY A 168 20.97 15.19 -9.45
CA GLY A 168 22.12 14.95 -10.32
C GLY A 168 22.28 13.48 -10.69
N GLN A 169 21.96 12.58 -9.76
CA GLN A 169 21.99 11.12 -9.97
C GLN A 169 20.85 10.45 -9.25
N GLN A 170 20.27 9.43 -9.89
CA GLN A 170 19.16 8.65 -9.31
C GLN A 170 19.49 7.15 -9.37
N THR A 171 19.42 6.46 -8.25
CA THR A 171 19.78 5.04 -8.14
C THR A 171 18.71 4.28 -7.35
N PHE A 172 18.32 3.10 -7.85
CA PHE A 172 17.43 2.17 -7.17
C PHE A 172 18.24 1.13 -6.40
N TYR A 173 17.96 1.00 -5.10
CA TYR A 173 18.68 0.12 -4.18
C TYR A 173 17.93 -1.17 -3.82
N GLY A 174 16.70 -1.34 -4.30
CA GLY A 174 15.90 -2.57 -4.18
C GLY A 174 15.17 -2.76 -2.84
N SER A 175 15.54 -2.03 -1.77
CA SER A 175 14.83 -2.13 -0.48
C SER A 175 14.95 -0.85 0.34
N HIS A 176 14.00 -0.65 1.27
CA HIS A 176 14.03 0.48 2.22
C HIS A 176 15.31 0.48 3.09
N ALA A 177 15.72 -0.69 3.55
CA ALA A 177 16.95 -0.81 4.35
C ALA A 177 18.19 -0.42 3.56
N ALA A 178 18.31 -0.82 2.28
CA ALA A 178 19.42 -0.46 1.42
C ALA A 178 19.46 1.04 1.13
N VAL A 179 18.32 1.70 0.91
CA VAL A 179 18.20 3.16 0.77
C VAL A 179 18.72 3.87 2.02
N VAL A 180 18.29 3.43 3.20
CA VAL A 180 18.74 4.01 4.47
C VAL A 180 20.25 3.87 4.61
N GLN A 181 20.79 2.68 4.36
CA GLN A 181 22.25 2.44 4.45
C GLN A 181 23.05 3.30 3.44
N ALA A 182 22.56 3.45 2.21
CA ALA A 182 23.21 4.28 1.20
C ALA A 182 23.31 5.76 1.65
N VAL A 183 22.25 6.30 2.24
CA VAL A 183 22.24 7.68 2.75
C VAL A 183 23.18 7.80 3.97
N LEU A 184 23.11 6.88 4.92
CA LEU A 184 23.93 6.94 6.13
C LEU A 184 25.42 6.79 5.84
N ARG A 185 25.81 6.00 4.82
CA ARG A 185 27.20 5.84 4.36
C ARG A 185 27.68 6.96 3.45
N GLY A 186 26.77 7.88 3.03
CA GLY A 186 27.12 8.95 2.10
C GLY A 186 27.26 8.50 0.63
N GLU A 187 26.78 7.31 0.29
CA GLU A 187 26.68 6.82 -1.10
C GLU A 187 25.59 7.59 -1.86
N ALA A 188 24.53 8.03 -1.16
CA ALA A 188 23.52 8.97 -1.61
C ALA A 188 23.41 10.15 -0.64
N ASP A 189 23.02 11.30 -1.14
CA ASP A 189 22.82 12.52 -0.34
C ASP A 189 21.46 12.55 0.28
N VAL A 190 20.45 12.04 -0.43
CA VAL A 190 19.06 11.89 0.03
C VAL A 190 18.50 10.52 -0.33
N GLY A 191 17.47 10.10 0.39
CA GLY A 191 16.75 8.86 0.10
C GLY A 191 15.28 8.99 0.37
N ALA A 192 14.47 8.16 -0.28
CA ALA A 192 13.05 8.07 -0.01
C ALA A 192 12.68 6.74 0.64
N THR A 193 11.88 6.81 1.70
CA THR A 193 11.42 5.64 2.42
C THR A 193 10.08 5.91 3.11
N TYR A 194 9.55 4.92 3.83
CA TYR A 194 8.34 5.09 4.63
C TYR A 194 8.64 5.71 6.00
N ALA A 195 7.65 6.44 6.52
CA ALA A 195 7.59 6.90 7.89
C ALA A 195 6.18 6.72 8.44
N HIS A 196 6.04 6.07 9.59
CA HIS A 196 4.79 6.00 10.34
C HIS A 196 4.64 7.27 11.16
N LEU A 197 3.50 7.91 11.02
CA LEU A 197 3.15 9.13 11.74
C LEU A 197 2.32 8.79 12.99
N ASP A 198 2.26 9.72 13.92
CA ASP A 198 1.28 9.69 14.99
C ASP A 198 -0.15 9.88 14.43
N HIS A 199 -1.15 9.75 15.29
CA HIS A 199 -2.56 9.88 14.89
C HIS A 199 -2.90 11.29 14.36
N ASP A 200 -2.16 12.31 14.76
CA ASP A 200 -2.34 13.70 14.32
C ASP A 200 -1.60 14.02 13.02
N LEU A 201 -0.86 13.03 12.47
CA LEU A 201 -0.03 13.14 11.26
C LEU A 201 1.06 14.24 11.36
N GLN A 202 1.46 14.61 12.58
CA GLN A 202 2.41 15.69 12.82
C GLN A 202 3.83 15.19 13.07
N HIS A 203 3.98 14.04 13.75
CA HIS A 203 5.27 13.55 14.19
C HIS A 203 5.56 12.16 13.66
N VAL A 204 6.81 11.91 13.31
CA VAL A 204 7.27 10.57 12.94
C VAL A 204 7.46 9.75 14.21
N ARG A 205 6.69 8.67 14.32
CA ARG A 205 6.78 7.73 15.44
C ARG A 205 7.79 6.63 15.19
N SER A 206 7.86 6.13 13.96
CA SER A 206 8.84 5.16 13.51
C SER A 206 9.06 5.29 12.00
N ALA A 207 10.21 4.87 11.52
CA ALA A 207 10.53 4.90 10.10
C ALA A 207 11.58 3.85 9.77
N ALA A 208 11.86 3.64 8.49
CA ALA A 208 12.86 2.68 8.05
C ALA A 208 14.27 2.96 8.57
N TRP A 209 14.58 4.20 8.93
CA TRP A 209 15.89 4.57 9.51
C TRP A 209 16.03 4.27 11.01
N GLY A 210 14.97 3.77 11.67
CA GLY A 210 14.99 3.41 13.09
C GLY A 210 15.41 4.60 13.96
N THR A 211 16.48 4.41 14.76
CA THR A 211 17.03 5.43 15.67
C THR A 211 18.16 6.27 15.04
N ALA A 212 18.46 6.10 13.74
CA ALA A 212 19.51 6.88 13.09
C ALA A 212 19.17 8.38 13.05
N HIS A 213 20.18 9.21 13.24
CA HIS A 213 20.02 10.66 13.17
C HIS A 213 19.92 11.11 11.71
N VAL A 214 18.70 11.43 11.30
CA VAL A 214 18.37 11.91 9.95
C VAL A 214 17.65 13.25 10.03
N GLN A 215 17.65 13.97 8.91
CA GLN A 215 16.83 15.15 8.69
C GLN A 215 15.80 14.84 7.61
N ILE A 216 14.55 15.12 7.89
CA ILE A 216 13.45 14.99 6.92
C ILE A 216 13.44 16.25 6.06
N VAL A 217 13.55 16.07 4.75
CA VAL A 217 13.52 17.14 3.74
C VAL A 217 12.08 17.41 3.30
N ALA A 218 11.30 16.35 3.12
CA ALA A 218 9.89 16.44 2.75
C ALA A 218 9.13 15.18 3.17
N MET A 219 7.82 15.32 3.37
CA MET A 219 6.90 14.20 3.54
C MET A 219 5.71 14.32 2.60
N ALA A 220 5.24 13.18 2.13
CA ALA A 220 4.09 13.07 1.25
C ALA A 220 3.18 11.91 1.70
N GLY A 221 1.89 12.18 1.81
CA GLY A 221 0.88 11.23 2.29
C GLY A 221 -0.40 11.95 2.69
N PRO A 222 -1.29 11.32 3.48
CA PRO A 222 -1.16 9.96 4.02
C PRO A 222 -1.30 8.88 2.95
N ILE A 223 -0.64 7.76 3.17
CA ILE A 223 -0.72 6.54 2.36
C ILE A 223 -1.40 5.48 3.23
N PRO A 224 -2.53 4.89 2.82
CA PRO A 224 -3.13 3.80 3.58
C PRO A 224 -2.19 2.59 3.62
N ASN A 225 -2.25 1.83 4.71
CA ASN A 225 -1.59 0.52 4.79
C ASN A 225 -2.13 -0.42 3.70
N ASP A 226 -1.56 -1.64 3.61
CA ASP A 226 -2.10 -2.66 2.70
C ASP A 226 -3.61 -2.85 2.93
N VAL A 227 -4.30 -3.28 1.89
CA VAL A 227 -5.76 -3.31 1.87
C VAL A 227 -6.24 -4.75 1.70
N LEU A 228 -7.13 -5.21 2.58
CA LEU A 228 -7.92 -6.38 2.25
C LEU A 228 -9.05 -5.93 1.30
N SER A 229 -9.04 -6.51 0.11
CA SER A 229 -10.00 -6.22 -0.94
C SER A 229 -10.85 -7.45 -1.24
N ALA A 230 -12.15 -7.27 -1.39
CA ALA A 230 -13.08 -8.32 -1.80
C ALA A 230 -13.32 -8.26 -3.32
N SER A 231 -13.50 -9.42 -3.96
CA SER A 231 -14.03 -9.50 -5.32
C SER A 231 -15.43 -8.88 -5.36
N ILE A 232 -15.75 -8.09 -6.40
CA ILE A 232 -17.10 -7.57 -6.62
C ILE A 232 -18.14 -8.66 -6.90
N ARG A 233 -17.71 -9.91 -7.14
CA ARG A 233 -18.59 -11.07 -7.32
C ARG A 233 -19.17 -11.62 -6.01
N LEU A 234 -18.61 -11.23 -4.86
CA LEU A 234 -19.14 -11.62 -3.57
C LEU A 234 -20.42 -10.82 -3.27
N PRO A 235 -21.46 -11.46 -2.71
CA PRO A 235 -22.64 -10.75 -2.24
C PRO A 235 -22.27 -9.66 -1.22
N VAL A 236 -22.96 -8.52 -1.28
CA VAL A 236 -22.72 -7.38 -0.40
C VAL A 236 -22.91 -7.77 1.07
N THR A 237 -23.84 -8.66 1.37
CA THR A 237 -24.09 -9.22 2.71
C THR A 237 -22.85 -9.97 3.23
N THR A 238 -22.23 -10.78 2.38
CA THR A 238 -20.98 -11.50 2.70
C THR A 238 -19.82 -10.54 2.92
N ILE A 239 -19.65 -9.54 2.05
CA ILE A 239 -18.60 -8.51 2.20
C ILE A 239 -18.77 -7.76 3.53
N ARG A 240 -19.99 -7.38 3.88
CA ARG A 240 -20.30 -6.72 5.17
C ARG A 240 -19.98 -7.61 6.36
N ALA A 241 -20.34 -8.89 6.32
CA ALA A 241 -20.04 -9.83 7.39
C ALA A 241 -18.52 -9.99 7.61
N ILE A 242 -17.74 -10.08 6.53
CA ILE A 242 -16.28 -10.15 6.60
C ILE A 242 -15.69 -8.87 7.19
N ARG A 243 -16.13 -7.71 6.71
CA ARG A 243 -15.69 -6.40 7.23
C ARG A 243 -15.98 -6.27 8.71
N ASP A 244 -17.20 -6.59 9.13
CA ASP A 244 -17.64 -6.44 10.50
C ASP A 244 -16.90 -7.41 11.43
N ALA A 245 -16.63 -8.64 10.98
CA ALA A 245 -15.80 -9.60 11.72
C ALA A 245 -14.37 -9.10 11.94
N LEU A 246 -13.77 -8.49 10.92
CA LEU A 246 -12.40 -7.97 10.98
C LEU A 246 -12.30 -6.69 11.82
N VAL A 247 -13.28 -5.80 11.75
CA VAL A 247 -13.30 -4.56 12.55
C VAL A 247 -13.56 -4.85 14.04
N ARG A 248 -14.39 -5.86 14.36
CA ARG A 248 -14.78 -6.21 15.72
C ARG A 248 -13.98 -7.38 16.33
N GLN A 249 -12.87 -7.75 15.76
CA GLN A 249 -12.08 -8.93 16.08
C GLN A 249 -12.23 -9.43 17.53
N ASP A 250 -12.41 -10.73 17.68
CA ASP A 250 -12.12 -11.41 18.95
C ASP A 250 -10.62 -11.74 19.06
N GLU A 251 -10.23 -12.28 20.19
CA GLU A 251 -8.83 -12.58 20.49
C GLU A 251 -8.20 -13.54 19.47
N ALA A 252 -8.91 -14.60 19.04
CA ALA A 252 -8.37 -15.57 18.09
C ALA A 252 -8.10 -14.95 16.72
N LEU A 253 -9.02 -14.13 16.22
CA LEU A 253 -8.85 -13.43 14.93
C LEU A 253 -7.80 -12.33 15.04
N ARG A 254 -7.70 -11.65 16.19
CA ARG A 254 -6.68 -10.64 16.46
C ARG A 254 -5.27 -11.26 16.43
N VAL A 255 -5.06 -12.38 17.12
CA VAL A 255 -3.77 -13.09 17.12
C VAL A 255 -3.40 -13.57 15.71
N ALA A 256 -4.35 -14.15 14.98
CA ALA A 256 -4.11 -14.61 13.62
C ALA A 256 -3.81 -13.46 12.64
N SER A 257 -4.50 -12.32 12.79
CA SER A 257 -4.26 -11.11 11.99
C SER A 257 -2.89 -10.50 12.29
N ALA A 258 -2.50 -10.45 13.55
CA ALA A 258 -1.16 -10.00 13.94
C ALA A 258 -0.07 -10.90 13.34
N GLY A 259 -0.26 -12.22 13.38
CA GLY A 259 0.69 -13.18 12.83
C GLY A 259 0.84 -13.10 11.31
N LEU A 260 -0.27 -12.98 10.57
CA LEU A 260 -0.26 -12.98 9.11
C LEU A 260 0.09 -11.60 8.53
N LEU A 261 -0.52 -10.54 9.08
CA LEU A 261 -0.60 -9.22 8.45
C LEU A 261 0.13 -8.13 9.24
N ASN A 262 0.74 -8.49 10.37
CA ASN A 262 1.28 -7.54 11.35
C ASN A 262 0.27 -6.44 11.71
N ALA A 263 -1.00 -6.84 11.90
CA ALA A 263 -2.12 -5.95 12.18
C ALA A 263 -2.50 -6.02 13.66
N GLU A 264 -2.54 -4.88 14.34
CA GLU A 264 -3.04 -4.72 15.71
C GLU A 264 -4.58 -4.73 15.76
N GLY A 265 -5.21 -4.40 14.63
CA GLY A 265 -6.65 -4.31 14.40
C GLY A 265 -6.93 -3.86 12.98
N PHE A 266 -8.21 -3.57 12.70
CA PHE A 266 -8.63 -3.03 11.40
C PHE A 266 -9.63 -1.89 11.56
N ILE A 267 -9.61 -0.98 10.60
CA ILE A 267 -10.69 -0.03 10.35
C ILE A 267 -11.38 -0.39 9.03
N ALA A 268 -12.65 -0.02 8.89
CA ALA A 268 -13.35 -0.09 7.60
C ALA A 268 -12.63 0.79 6.57
N ALA A 269 -12.47 0.29 5.34
CA ALA A 269 -11.93 1.09 4.26
C ALA A 269 -13.03 2.01 3.71
N GLU A 270 -12.81 3.32 3.82
CA GLU A 270 -13.71 4.36 3.31
C GLU A 270 -13.05 5.11 2.15
N THR A 271 -13.86 5.81 1.35
CA THR A 271 -13.38 6.58 0.19
C THR A 271 -12.31 7.61 0.57
N GLU A 272 -12.50 8.24 1.73
CA GLU A 272 -11.61 9.27 2.26
C GLU A 272 -10.19 8.73 2.50
N HIS A 273 -10.09 7.49 2.96
CA HIS A 273 -8.80 6.82 3.20
C HIS A 273 -8.00 6.62 1.91
N MET A 274 -8.68 6.37 0.78
CA MET A 274 -8.06 6.11 -0.51
C MET A 274 -7.85 7.39 -1.34
N SER A 275 -8.54 8.47 -1.01
CA SER A 275 -8.55 9.74 -1.76
C SER A 275 -7.15 10.34 -2.02
N PRO A 276 -6.20 10.36 -1.06
CA PRO A 276 -4.85 10.86 -1.31
C PRO A 276 -4.13 10.06 -2.41
N LEU A 277 -4.29 8.75 -2.39
CA LEU A 277 -3.70 7.87 -3.38
C LEU A 277 -4.34 7.98 -4.76
N MET A 278 -5.64 8.28 -4.84
CA MET A 278 -6.32 8.58 -6.11
C MET A 278 -5.69 9.78 -6.81
N LYS A 279 -5.31 10.81 -6.07
CA LYS A 279 -4.59 11.97 -6.61
C LYS A 279 -3.23 11.58 -7.16
N VAL A 280 -2.51 10.71 -6.44
CA VAL A 280 -1.21 10.16 -6.89
C VAL A 280 -1.36 9.38 -8.19
N LEU A 281 -2.34 8.47 -8.28
CA LEU A 281 -2.61 7.70 -9.50
C LEU A 281 -2.90 8.60 -10.70
N LYS A 282 -3.74 9.61 -10.54
CA LYS A 282 -4.05 10.55 -11.60
C LYS A 282 -2.80 11.22 -12.16
N HIS A 283 -1.88 11.63 -11.29
CA HIS A 283 -0.61 12.23 -11.71
C HIS A 283 0.34 11.24 -12.38
N LEU A 284 0.30 9.96 -12.02
CA LEU A 284 1.09 8.90 -12.66
C LEU A 284 0.56 8.56 -14.06
N ASP A 285 -0.76 8.46 -14.22
CA ASP A 285 -1.42 8.11 -15.50
C ASP A 285 -1.28 9.23 -16.54
N ASP A 286 -1.35 10.49 -16.14
CA ASP A 286 -1.10 11.65 -17.03
C ASP A 286 0.31 11.64 -17.61
N THR A 287 1.28 11.00 -16.93
CA THR A 287 2.65 10.86 -17.46
C THR A 287 2.73 9.81 -18.57
N GLY A 288 2.00 8.70 -18.43
CA GLY A 288 1.94 7.65 -19.47
C GLY A 288 1.36 8.16 -20.79
N ARG A 289 0.31 8.97 -20.72
CA ARG A 289 -0.34 9.54 -21.91
C ARG A 289 0.52 10.58 -22.63
N ARG A 290 1.33 11.38 -21.94
CA ARG A 290 2.24 12.36 -22.55
C ARG A 290 3.47 11.71 -23.19
N ALA A 291 3.98 10.62 -22.63
CA ALA A 291 5.12 9.89 -23.20
C ALA A 291 4.76 9.21 -24.53
N THR A 292 3.52 8.74 -24.71
CA THR A 292 3.04 8.15 -25.97
C THR A 292 2.71 9.15 -27.06
N SER A 293 2.54 10.43 -26.74
CA SER A 293 2.23 11.48 -27.73
C SER A 293 3.47 12.16 -28.36
N ILE A 294 4.69 11.80 -27.94
CA ILE A 294 5.94 12.42 -28.44
C ILE A 294 6.51 11.67 -29.65
N PHE A 295 5.96 10.50 -30.02
CA PHE A 295 6.32 9.84 -31.30
C PHE A 295 5.21 10.07 -32.33
N PRO A 296 5.40 10.94 -33.35
CA PRO A 296 4.49 11.00 -34.46
C PRO A 296 4.52 9.66 -35.20
N ALA A 297 3.33 9.10 -35.44
CA ALA A 297 3.18 7.95 -36.31
C ALA A 297 3.82 8.28 -37.68
N ARG A 298 4.76 7.44 -38.09
CA ARG A 298 5.26 7.41 -39.48
C ARG A 298 4.44 6.38 -40.25
#